data_591a9bb7eb9207a699bcac9404798a5b
#
_entry.id   591a9bb7eb9207a699bcac9404798a5b
#
_cell.length_a   1.000
_cell.length_b   1.000
_cell.length_c   1.000
_cell.angle_alpha   90.00
_cell.angle_beta   90.00
_cell.angle_gamma   90.00
#
_symmetry.space_group_name_H-M   'P 1'
#
loop_
_entity.id
_entity.type
_entity.pdbx_description
1 polymer ?
#
loop_
_entity_poly.entity_id
_entity_poly.type
_entity_poly.pdbx_seq_one_letter_code
_entity_poly.pdbx_strand_id
1 'polypeptide(L)' 'MSFQAGDIVRIVACADDPRAVGKTGRVLDEVPPGPLTDYRWTVDRISIWIAPVLCHTHELRKEN' A
#
# COMPACT_ATOMS: atom_id res chain seq x y z
N MET A 1 -0.38 -6.99 -11.80
CA MET A 1 -1.76 -6.54 -11.48
C MET A 1 -1.72 -5.15 -10.92
N SER A 2 -2.73 -4.36 -11.20
CA SER A 2 -2.78 -3.02 -10.63
C SER A 2 -3.92 -2.92 -9.62
N PHE A 3 -3.83 -1.90 -8.77
CA PHE A 3 -4.84 -1.62 -7.75
C PHE A 3 -5.61 -0.36 -8.14
N GLN A 4 -6.67 -0.07 -7.39
CA GLN A 4 -7.48 1.12 -7.56
C GLN A 4 -7.66 1.80 -6.21
N ALA A 5 -7.94 3.09 -6.23
CA ALA A 5 -8.26 3.82 -5.01
C ALA A 5 -9.44 3.14 -4.30
N GLY A 6 -9.31 2.97 -3.00
CA GLY A 6 -10.30 2.30 -2.19
C GLY A 6 -10.13 0.80 -2.03
N ASP A 7 -9.24 0.18 -2.80
CA ASP A 7 -8.97 -1.25 -2.65
C ASP A 7 -8.41 -1.53 -1.27
N ILE A 8 -8.91 -2.58 -0.63
CA ILE A 8 -8.36 -3.07 0.63
C ILE A 8 -7.28 -4.08 0.29
N VAL A 9 -6.11 -3.89 0.85
CA VAL A 9 -4.95 -4.71 0.56
C VAL A 9 -4.29 -5.20 1.83
N ARG A 10 -3.71 -6.40 1.77
CA ARG A 10 -2.85 -6.94 2.81
C ARG A 10 -1.41 -6.59 2.45
N ILE A 11 -0.68 -6.04 3.41
CA ILE A 11 0.72 -5.70 3.23
C ILE A 11 1.54 -6.94 3.58
N VAL A 12 2.13 -7.56 2.57
CA VAL A 12 2.91 -8.79 2.76
C VAL A 12 4.40 -8.51 2.93
N ALA A 13 4.84 -7.33 2.49
CA ALA A 13 6.19 -6.82 2.74
C ALA A 13 6.10 -5.30 2.68
N CYS A 14 7.00 -4.61 3.37
CA CYS A 14 7.02 -3.15 3.34
C CYS A 14 8.41 -2.65 3.74
N ALA A 15 9.23 -2.30 2.74
CA ALA A 15 10.56 -1.76 3.00
C ALA A 15 10.47 -0.37 3.61
N ASP A 16 9.42 0.39 3.27
CA ASP A 16 9.21 1.75 3.77
C ASP A 16 8.98 1.76 5.28
N ASP A 17 8.15 0.85 5.78
CA ASP A 17 7.89 0.72 7.21
C ASP A 17 7.55 -0.74 7.55
N PRO A 18 8.54 -1.50 8.04
CA PRO A 18 8.34 -2.92 8.34
C PRO A 18 7.23 -3.20 9.37
N ARG A 19 6.84 -2.20 10.17
CA ARG A 19 5.74 -2.37 11.13
C ARG A 19 4.40 -2.62 10.45
N ALA A 20 4.28 -2.24 9.18
CA ALA A 20 3.03 -2.42 8.42
C ALA A 20 2.85 -3.86 7.93
N VAL A 21 3.88 -4.68 7.93
CA VAL A 21 3.81 -6.05 7.41
C VAL A 21 2.78 -6.86 8.19
N GLY A 22 1.91 -7.57 7.45
CA GLY A 22 0.85 -8.38 8.03
C GLY A 22 -0.44 -7.62 8.30
N LYS A 23 -0.45 -6.32 8.12
CA LYS A 23 -1.63 -5.49 8.34
C LYS A 23 -2.36 -5.22 7.03
N THR A 24 -3.61 -4.80 7.15
CA THR A 24 -4.39 -4.36 5.99
C THR A 24 -4.44 -2.84 5.95
N GLY A 25 -4.65 -2.31 4.76
CA GLY A 25 -4.81 -0.89 4.56
C GLY A 25 -5.60 -0.63 3.30
N ARG A 26 -5.71 0.64 2.93
CA ARG A 26 -6.47 1.06 1.77
C ARG A 26 -5.59 1.83 0.81
N VAL A 27 -5.68 1.49 -0.48
CA VAL A 27 -4.96 2.20 -1.53
C VAL A 27 -5.59 3.56 -1.76
N LEU A 28 -4.77 4.60 -1.82
CA LEU A 28 -5.21 5.98 -2.02
C LEU A 28 -5.12 6.43 -3.47
N ASP A 29 -4.24 5.84 -4.28
CA ASP A 29 -3.92 6.35 -5.60
C ASP A 29 -5.09 6.18 -6.57
N GLU A 30 -5.53 7.29 -7.16
CA GLU A 30 -6.61 7.28 -8.15
C GLU A 30 -6.11 6.89 -9.54
N VAL A 31 -4.79 6.94 -9.74
CA VAL A 31 -4.13 6.54 -10.98
C VAL A 31 -2.91 5.69 -10.62
N PRO A 32 -2.45 4.83 -11.53
CA PRO A 32 -1.25 4.03 -11.23
C PRO A 32 -0.05 4.91 -10.88
N PRO A 33 0.75 4.53 -9.89
CA PRO A 33 1.90 5.32 -9.49
C PRO A 33 2.98 5.37 -10.56
N GLY A 34 3.72 6.45 -10.57
CA GLY A 34 4.78 6.70 -11.54
C GLY A 34 6.15 6.87 -10.88
N PRO A 35 7.10 7.44 -11.64
CA PRO A 35 8.49 7.56 -11.17
C PRO A 35 8.67 8.38 -9.90
N LEU A 36 7.77 9.32 -9.62
CA LEU A 36 7.91 10.20 -8.45
C LEU A 36 7.86 9.43 -7.14
N THR A 37 7.17 8.28 -7.11
CA THR A 37 7.08 7.44 -5.93
C THR A 37 7.80 6.11 -6.13
N ASP A 38 8.66 6.02 -7.15
CA ASP A 38 9.35 4.79 -7.51
C ASP A 38 8.35 3.65 -7.81
N TYR A 39 7.24 4.02 -8.47
CA TYR A 39 6.16 3.08 -8.85
C TYR A 39 5.54 2.37 -7.65
N ARG A 40 5.50 3.04 -6.48
CA ARG A 40 4.92 2.50 -5.27
C ARG A 40 3.54 3.08 -5.02
N TRP A 41 2.66 2.26 -4.50
CA TRP A 41 1.30 2.65 -4.12
C TRP A 41 1.31 3.26 -2.72
N THR A 42 0.41 4.23 -2.49
CA THR A 42 0.21 4.82 -1.17
C THR A 42 -0.90 4.05 -0.47
N VAL A 43 -0.60 3.52 0.70
CA VAL A 43 -1.56 2.73 1.50
C VAL A 43 -1.74 3.41 2.85
N ASP A 44 -3.00 3.72 3.21
CA ASP A 44 -3.31 4.31 4.51
C ASP A 44 -4.31 3.45 5.27
N ARG A 45 -4.79 3.98 6.40
CA ARG A 45 -5.74 3.30 7.30
C ARG A 45 -5.22 1.95 7.76
N ILE A 46 -3.93 1.89 8.02
CA ILE A 46 -3.27 0.68 8.51
C ILE A 46 -3.44 0.59 10.01
N SER A 47 -3.08 1.66 10.73
CA SER A 47 -3.17 1.74 12.18
C SER A 47 -3.03 3.21 12.56
N ILE A 48 -3.60 3.60 13.71
CA ILE A 48 -3.42 4.97 14.21
C ILE A 48 -1.95 5.26 14.56
N TRP A 49 -1.15 4.21 14.71
CA TRP A 49 0.27 4.33 15.06
C TRP A 49 1.19 4.27 13.85
N ILE A 50 0.65 4.04 12.65
CA ILE A 50 1.42 3.88 11.43
C ILE A 50 0.93 4.89 10.41
N ALA A 51 1.83 5.79 9.99
CA ALA A 51 1.54 6.74 8.93
C ALA A 51 1.35 5.99 7.59
N PRO A 52 0.73 6.62 6.58
CA PRO A 52 0.63 6.00 5.27
C PRO A 52 1.99 5.55 4.75
N VAL A 53 2.04 4.38 4.13
CA VAL A 53 3.27 3.79 3.63
C VAL A 53 3.24 3.68 2.11
N LEU A 54 4.42 3.58 1.53
CA LEU A 54 4.60 3.35 0.08
C LEU A 54 5.01 1.90 -0.13
N CYS A 55 4.24 1.18 -0.95
CA CYS A 55 4.48 -0.23 -1.21
C CYS A 55 4.49 -0.51 -2.70
N HIS A 56 5.42 -1.35 -3.15
CA HIS A 56 5.43 -1.86 -4.52
C HIS A 56 4.27 -2.84 -4.72
N THR A 57 3.88 -3.05 -5.96
CA THR A 57 2.79 -3.97 -6.29
C THR A 57 3.00 -5.35 -5.68
N HIS A 58 4.21 -5.87 -5.72
CA HIS A 58 4.52 -7.21 -5.20
C HIS A 58 4.49 -7.28 -3.67
N GLU A 59 4.46 -6.13 -2.99
CA GLU A 59 4.38 -6.06 -1.53
C GLU A 59 2.93 -6.08 -1.02
N LEU A 60 1.96 -6.06 -1.92
CA LEU A 60 0.55 -5.95 -1.59
C LEU A 60 -0.23 -7.13 -2.16
N ARG A 61 -1.29 -7.53 -1.44
CA ARG A 61 -2.24 -8.55 -1.90
C ARG A 61 -3.64 -7.99 -1.72
N LYS A 62 -4.46 -8.03 -2.76
CA LYS A 62 -5.83 -7.55 -2.70
C LYS A 62 -6.67 -8.47 -1.80
N GLU A 63 -7.43 -7.87 -0.88
CA GLU A 63 -8.23 -8.61 0.09
C GLU A 63 -9.71 -8.69 -0.29
N ASN A 64 -10.18 -7.78 -1.14
CA ASN A 64 -11.60 -7.78 -1.51
C ASN A 64 -11.86 -8.11 -2.96
#